data_e237f80ddfa138641ab82b21dfffffb2
#
_entry.id   e237f80ddfa138641ab82b21dfffffb2
#
_cell.length_a   1.000
_cell.length_b   1.000
_cell.length_c   1.000
_cell.angle_alpha   90.00
_cell.angle_beta   90.00
_cell.angle_gamma   90.00
#
_symmetry.space_group_name_H-M   'P 1'
#
loop_
_entity.id
_entity.type
_entity.pdbx_description
1 polymer ?
#
loop_
_entity_poly.entity_id
_entity_poly.type
_entity_poly.pdbx_seq_one_letter_code
_entity_poly.pdbx_strand_id
1 'polypeptide(L)'
;MTDDFGLAVGARAPNVAGELVAPGGGVETVALDDLLADGPVLLCFYTADFSPDCIEQWCAFRDFDWFASGDAVQVVGASKSGTRLHRRFIDRLDLTFPIFSDADLAIADAFDVVYRVLGLAKRSRRSCFLLDADRTVRYRWLSQHWLDPTRDVPPVGEIHEAIRDRVDTEEPDSFGFGS
;
A
#
# COMPACT_ATOMS: atom_id res chain seq x y z
N MET A 1 9.54 5.69 23.57
CA MET A 1 8.32 4.97 23.26
C MET A 1 8.42 4.43 21.84
N THR A 2 8.61 3.15 21.74
CA THR A 2 8.60 2.51 20.43
C THR A 2 7.20 2.57 19.87
N ASP A 3 7.03 3.17 18.71
CA ASP A 3 5.79 3.12 17.95
C ASP A 3 5.60 1.66 17.50
N ASP A 4 4.85 0.93 18.26
CA ASP A 4 4.49 -0.47 17.99
C ASP A 4 3.33 -0.57 16.96
N PHE A 5 3.21 0.42 16.09
CA PHE A 5 2.23 0.40 15.02
C PHE A 5 2.78 -0.29 13.78
N GLY A 6 1.89 -1.01 13.12
CA GLY A 6 2.22 -1.69 11.87
C GLY A 6 2.96 -3.00 12.07
N LEU A 7 2.76 -3.91 11.15
CA LEU A 7 3.46 -5.17 11.14
C LEU A 7 4.97 -4.96 11.01
N ALA A 8 5.75 -5.68 11.81
CA ALA A 8 7.21 -5.59 11.76
C ALA A 8 7.77 -6.25 10.50
N VAL A 9 8.95 -5.80 10.07
CA VAL A 9 9.73 -6.50 9.05
C VAL A 9 10.02 -7.92 9.54
N GLY A 10 9.76 -8.91 8.70
CA GLY A 10 9.84 -10.33 9.05
C GLY A 10 8.52 -10.94 9.52
N ALA A 11 7.53 -10.14 9.88
CA ALA A 11 6.21 -10.63 10.23
C ALA A 11 5.44 -11.11 8.98
N ARG A 12 4.58 -12.09 9.16
CA ARG A 12 3.70 -12.58 8.09
C ARG A 12 2.35 -11.88 8.19
N ALA A 13 1.94 -11.17 7.13
CA ALA A 13 0.64 -10.55 7.06
C ALA A 13 -0.47 -11.60 6.85
N PRO A 14 -1.69 -11.37 7.38
CA PRO A 14 -2.83 -12.22 7.06
C PRO A 14 -3.21 -12.10 5.58
N ASN A 15 -3.84 -13.14 5.02
CA ASN A 15 -4.35 -13.12 3.65
C ASN A 15 -5.65 -12.32 3.59
N VAL A 16 -5.53 -11.01 3.62
CA VAL A 16 -6.69 -10.11 3.54
C VAL A 16 -7.30 -10.13 2.14
N ALA A 17 -8.59 -9.82 2.06
CA ALA A 17 -9.31 -9.71 0.81
C ALA A 17 -10.28 -8.52 0.87
N GLY A 18 -10.55 -7.94 -0.28
CA GLY A 18 -11.48 -6.82 -0.41
C GLY A 18 -11.78 -6.50 -1.86
N GLU A 19 -12.64 -5.52 -2.05
CA GLU A 19 -12.95 -5.02 -3.38
C GLU A 19 -11.76 -4.20 -3.90
N LEU A 20 -11.18 -4.65 -5.00
CA LEU A 20 -10.07 -3.99 -5.68
C LEU A 20 -10.59 -3.25 -6.91
N VAL A 21 -10.35 -1.94 -6.96
CA VAL A 21 -10.68 -1.11 -8.10
C VAL A 21 -9.45 -1.02 -9.00
N ALA A 22 -9.56 -1.56 -10.21
CA ALA A 22 -8.46 -1.55 -11.17
C ALA A 22 -8.47 -0.28 -12.04
N PRO A 23 -7.30 0.12 -12.58
CA PRO A 23 -7.27 1.07 -13.68
C PRO A 23 -8.18 0.58 -14.82
N GLY A 24 -8.98 1.49 -15.36
CA GLY A 24 -10.04 1.13 -16.33
C GLY A 24 -11.41 0.91 -15.69
N GLY A 25 -11.50 0.90 -14.36
CA GLY A 25 -12.75 0.94 -13.60
C GLY A 25 -13.36 -0.41 -13.21
N GLY A 26 -12.70 -1.54 -13.49
CA GLY A 26 -13.15 -2.86 -13.04
C GLY A 26 -13.08 -2.99 -11.52
N VAL A 27 -14.04 -3.68 -10.91
CA VAL A 27 -14.06 -3.96 -9.47
C VAL A 27 -14.23 -5.45 -9.26
N GLU A 28 -13.32 -6.06 -8.55
CA GLU A 28 -13.35 -7.49 -8.21
C GLU A 28 -12.97 -7.68 -6.74
N THR A 29 -13.51 -8.72 -6.11
CA THR A 29 -13.02 -9.16 -4.81
C THR A 29 -11.74 -9.95 -5.01
N VAL A 30 -10.65 -9.46 -4.44
CA VAL A 30 -9.30 -10.01 -4.62
C VAL A 30 -8.68 -10.26 -3.26
N ALA A 31 -8.03 -11.40 -3.09
CA ALA A 31 -7.22 -11.70 -1.92
C ALA A 31 -5.76 -11.28 -2.17
N LEU A 32 -5.05 -11.00 -1.09
CA LEU A 32 -3.64 -10.61 -1.17
C LEU A 32 -2.78 -11.68 -1.87
N ASP A 33 -3.04 -12.95 -1.59
CA ASP A 33 -2.34 -14.06 -2.25
C ASP A 33 -2.54 -14.08 -3.79
N ASP A 34 -3.70 -13.62 -4.27
CA ASP A 34 -3.97 -13.53 -5.71
C ASP A 34 -3.06 -12.47 -6.38
N LEU A 35 -2.82 -11.36 -5.70
CA LEU A 35 -1.90 -10.32 -6.18
C LEU A 35 -0.46 -10.80 -6.12
N LEU A 36 -0.08 -11.48 -5.05
CA LEU A 36 1.28 -11.97 -4.84
C LEU A 36 1.66 -13.10 -5.80
N ALA A 37 0.67 -13.75 -6.43
CA ALA A 37 0.94 -14.73 -7.50
C ALA A 37 1.64 -14.11 -8.72
N ASP A 38 1.46 -12.80 -8.94
CA ASP A 38 2.05 -12.07 -10.06
C ASP A 38 3.36 -11.35 -9.72
N GLY A 39 3.77 -11.34 -8.46
CA GLY A 39 5.02 -10.71 -8.02
C GLY A 39 4.88 -10.01 -6.66
N PRO A 40 5.98 -9.42 -6.15
CA PRO A 40 5.95 -8.68 -4.90
C PRO A 40 4.96 -7.51 -4.94
N VAL A 41 4.35 -7.20 -3.81
CA VAL A 41 3.35 -6.12 -3.68
C VAL A 41 3.86 -5.08 -2.68
N LEU A 42 3.84 -3.82 -3.09
CA LEU A 42 3.99 -2.68 -2.19
C LEU A 42 2.58 -2.17 -1.86
N LEU A 43 2.06 -2.55 -0.70
CA LEU A 43 0.74 -2.15 -0.23
C LEU A 43 0.84 -0.82 0.52
N CYS A 44 0.15 0.19 0.00
CA CYS A 44 0.22 1.55 0.52
C CYS A 44 -1.13 1.98 1.11
N PHE A 45 -1.15 2.19 2.42
CA PHE A 45 -2.31 2.72 3.13
C PHE A 45 -2.31 4.25 3.10
N TYR A 46 -3.46 4.84 2.84
CA TYR A 46 -3.65 6.28 2.88
C TYR A 46 -5.04 6.63 3.40
N THR A 47 -5.29 7.90 3.70
CA THR A 47 -6.48 8.30 4.45
C THR A 47 -7.74 8.29 3.61
N ALA A 48 -7.73 9.04 2.51
CA ALA A 48 -8.90 9.20 1.64
C ALA A 48 -8.50 9.76 0.29
N ASP A 49 -9.29 9.43 -0.73
CA ASP A 49 -9.12 9.97 -2.08
C ASP A 49 -9.32 11.49 -2.08
N PHE A 50 -8.62 12.17 -3.00
CA PHE A 50 -8.71 13.60 -3.23
C PHE A 50 -8.24 14.52 -2.08
N SER A 51 -7.67 13.97 -0.99
CA SER A 51 -6.94 14.83 -0.06
C SER A 51 -5.63 15.32 -0.71
N PRO A 52 -5.16 16.56 -0.43
CA PRO A 52 -3.96 17.10 -1.07
C PRO A 52 -2.73 16.22 -0.92
N ASP A 53 -2.50 15.70 0.27
CA ASP A 53 -1.35 14.83 0.56
C ASP A 53 -1.44 13.48 -0.17
N CYS A 54 -2.65 12.95 -0.33
CA CYS A 54 -2.87 11.70 -1.08
C CYS A 54 -2.70 11.91 -2.58
N ILE A 55 -3.14 13.04 -3.11
CA ILE A 55 -2.90 13.41 -4.51
C ILE A 55 -1.40 13.49 -4.77
N GLU A 56 -0.66 14.17 -3.90
CA GLU A 56 0.80 14.31 -3.99
C GLU A 56 1.48 12.93 -3.98
N GLN A 57 1.10 12.06 -3.04
CA GLN A 57 1.63 10.70 -2.94
C GLN A 57 1.44 9.91 -4.24
N TRP A 58 0.20 9.86 -4.73
CA TRP A 58 -0.12 9.02 -5.88
C TRP A 58 0.43 9.58 -7.18
N CYS A 59 0.49 10.90 -7.33
CA CYS A 59 1.17 11.52 -8.45
C CYS A 59 2.67 11.23 -8.43
N ALA A 60 3.31 11.22 -7.26
CA ALA A 60 4.72 10.87 -7.14
C ALA A 60 4.99 9.42 -7.56
N PHE A 61 4.16 8.46 -7.14
CA PHE A 61 4.27 7.07 -7.60
C PHE A 61 4.01 6.93 -9.10
N ARG A 62 2.99 7.60 -9.62
CA ARG A 62 2.65 7.59 -11.05
C ARG A 62 3.79 8.10 -11.92
N ASP A 63 4.43 9.19 -11.49
CA ASP A 63 5.47 9.88 -12.26
C ASP A 63 6.84 9.21 -12.10
N PHE A 64 6.96 8.19 -11.25
CA PHE A 64 8.17 7.41 -11.06
C PHE A 64 8.09 6.13 -11.89
N ASP A 65 8.75 6.11 -13.04
CA ASP A 65 8.64 5.05 -14.05
C ASP A 65 8.84 3.63 -13.51
N TRP A 66 9.75 3.46 -12.57
CA TRP A 66 10.04 2.14 -11.98
C TRP A 66 8.82 1.56 -11.25
N PHE A 67 8.07 2.39 -10.53
CA PHE A 67 6.82 1.97 -9.89
C PHE A 67 5.67 1.86 -10.90
N ALA A 68 5.61 2.80 -11.86
CA ALA A 68 4.54 2.84 -12.83
C ALA A 68 4.53 1.62 -13.77
N SER A 69 5.70 1.04 -14.07
CA SER A 69 5.80 -0.15 -14.91
C SER A 69 5.22 -1.40 -14.25
N GLY A 70 5.32 -1.50 -12.92
CA GLY A 70 4.89 -2.68 -12.17
C GLY A 70 5.71 -3.95 -12.41
N ASP A 71 6.84 -3.84 -13.14
CA ASP A 71 7.63 -5.00 -13.53
C ASP A 71 8.38 -5.63 -12.35
N ALA A 72 8.93 -4.79 -11.47
CA ALA A 72 9.69 -5.25 -10.31
C ALA A 72 8.82 -5.42 -9.06
N VAL A 73 7.84 -4.53 -8.88
CA VAL A 73 6.92 -4.55 -7.75
C VAL A 73 5.57 -3.99 -8.17
N GLN A 74 4.50 -4.57 -7.67
CA GLN A 74 3.14 -4.07 -7.89
C GLN A 74 2.80 -3.08 -6.79
N VAL A 75 2.48 -1.84 -7.14
CA VAL A 75 1.99 -0.85 -6.16
C VAL A 75 0.47 -0.98 -6.06
N VAL A 76 -0.03 -1.16 -4.85
CA VAL A 76 -1.47 -1.32 -4.58
C VAL A 76 -1.84 -0.39 -3.43
N GLY A 77 -2.86 0.41 -3.62
CA GLY A 77 -3.37 1.30 -2.58
C GLY A 77 -4.44 0.65 -1.73
N ALA A 78 -4.67 1.20 -0.55
CA ALA A 78 -5.80 0.85 0.30
C ALA A 78 -6.27 2.07 1.08
N SER A 79 -7.54 2.40 0.99
CA SER A 79 -8.16 3.44 1.81
C SER A 79 -9.64 3.16 2.05
N LYS A 80 -10.22 3.90 2.99
CA LYS A 80 -11.63 3.74 3.35
C LYS A 80 -12.62 4.32 2.34
N SER A 81 -12.16 4.98 1.30
CA SER A 81 -13.04 5.51 0.26
C SER A 81 -13.76 4.36 -0.48
N GLY A 82 -14.98 4.62 -0.91
CA GLY A 82 -15.76 3.62 -1.65
C GLY A 82 -15.29 3.43 -3.09
N THR A 83 -15.70 2.34 -3.71
CA THR A 83 -15.28 1.96 -5.08
C THR A 83 -15.57 3.04 -6.13
N ARG A 84 -16.70 3.73 -5.99
CA ARG A 84 -17.07 4.82 -6.90
C ARG A 84 -16.06 5.98 -6.84
N LEU A 85 -15.64 6.33 -5.63
CA LEU A 85 -14.67 7.41 -5.43
C LEU A 85 -13.28 6.99 -5.91
N HIS A 86 -12.88 5.74 -5.66
CA HIS A 86 -11.61 5.19 -6.18
C HIS A 86 -11.57 5.22 -7.72
N ARG A 87 -12.65 4.87 -8.39
CA ARG A 87 -12.74 4.96 -9.86
C ARG A 87 -12.45 6.38 -10.34
N ARG A 88 -13.12 7.37 -9.72
CA ARG A 88 -12.92 8.78 -10.07
C ARG A 88 -11.50 9.24 -9.78
N PHE A 89 -10.94 8.78 -8.67
CA PHE A 89 -9.58 9.12 -8.28
C PHE A 89 -8.55 8.57 -9.27
N ILE A 90 -8.67 7.30 -9.61
CA ILE A 90 -7.80 6.64 -10.60
C ILE A 90 -7.90 7.35 -11.96
N ASP A 91 -9.12 7.60 -12.43
CA ASP A 91 -9.35 8.26 -13.72
C ASP A 91 -8.83 9.70 -13.74
N ARG A 92 -9.08 10.44 -12.67
CA ARG A 92 -8.71 11.86 -12.58
C ARG A 92 -7.20 12.07 -12.53
N LEU A 93 -6.49 11.18 -11.85
CA LEU A 93 -5.04 11.25 -11.72
C LEU A 93 -4.30 10.39 -12.74
N ASP A 94 -5.01 9.70 -13.60
CA ASP A 94 -4.44 8.78 -14.61
C ASP A 94 -3.51 7.76 -13.94
N LEU A 95 -3.98 7.14 -12.86
CA LEU A 95 -3.21 6.16 -12.10
C LEU A 95 -3.16 4.82 -12.82
N THR A 96 -2.01 4.16 -12.75
CA THR A 96 -1.81 2.81 -13.27
C THR A 96 -1.90 1.74 -12.17
N PHE A 97 -2.27 2.14 -10.95
CA PHE A 97 -2.29 1.30 -9.77
C PHE A 97 -3.72 0.95 -9.34
N PRO A 98 -3.99 -0.31 -8.95
CA PRO A 98 -5.27 -0.66 -8.34
C PRO A 98 -5.33 -0.23 -6.88
N ILE A 99 -6.55 -0.05 -6.36
CA ILE A 99 -6.78 0.41 -4.99
C ILE A 99 -7.86 -0.43 -4.32
N PHE A 100 -7.56 -0.98 -3.13
CA PHE A 100 -8.56 -1.62 -2.29
C PHE A 100 -9.50 -0.61 -1.67
N SER A 101 -10.80 -0.88 -1.74
CA SER A 101 -11.82 -0.16 -0.98
C SER A 101 -11.96 -0.83 0.40
N ASP A 102 -11.35 -0.20 1.39
CA ASP A 102 -11.28 -0.70 2.77
C ASP A 102 -12.22 0.10 3.68
N ALA A 103 -13.52 0.11 3.33
CA ALA A 103 -14.52 0.99 3.93
C ALA A 103 -14.65 0.81 5.44
N ASP A 104 -14.48 -0.41 5.94
CA ASP A 104 -14.54 -0.75 7.37
C ASP A 104 -13.15 -0.80 8.04
N LEU A 105 -12.09 -0.48 7.29
CA LEU A 105 -10.70 -0.52 7.74
C LEU A 105 -10.22 -1.91 8.18
N ALA A 106 -10.85 -2.97 7.71
CA ALA A 106 -10.48 -4.34 8.05
C ALA A 106 -9.06 -4.70 7.55
N ILE A 107 -8.70 -4.27 6.35
CA ILE A 107 -7.35 -4.49 5.79
C ILE A 107 -6.33 -3.69 6.61
N ALA A 108 -6.59 -2.42 6.87
CA ALA A 108 -5.72 -1.57 7.69
C ALA A 108 -5.56 -2.13 9.11
N ASP A 109 -6.62 -2.64 9.69
CA ASP A 109 -6.58 -3.26 11.02
C ASP A 109 -5.70 -4.53 11.04
N ALA A 110 -5.78 -5.34 9.99
CA ALA A 110 -4.95 -6.53 9.84
C ALA A 110 -3.45 -6.21 9.76
N PHE A 111 -3.10 -5.01 9.26
CA PHE A 111 -1.72 -4.50 9.20
C PHE A 111 -1.34 -3.64 10.41
N ASP A 112 -2.24 -3.52 11.38
CA ASP A 112 -2.01 -2.75 12.62
C ASP A 112 -1.66 -1.28 12.37
N VAL A 113 -2.33 -0.66 11.41
CA VAL A 113 -2.13 0.76 11.05
C VAL A 113 -3.36 1.64 11.30
N VAL A 114 -4.37 1.10 11.98
CA VAL A 114 -5.56 1.87 12.37
C VAL A 114 -5.29 2.63 13.67
N TYR A 115 -5.65 3.91 13.69
CA TYR A 115 -5.60 4.70 14.90
C TYR A 115 -6.92 5.45 15.11
N ARG A 116 -7.15 5.94 16.32
CA ARG A 116 -8.35 6.70 16.67
C ARG A 116 -8.03 8.17 16.85
N VAL A 117 -8.83 9.03 16.21
CA VAL A 117 -8.74 10.47 16.39
C VAL A 117 -9.70 10.86 17.51
N LEU A 118 -9.17 11.46 18.56
CA LEU A 118 -9.95 11.89 19.75
C LEU A 118 -10.80 10.76 20.36
N GLY A 119 -10.36 9.50 20.20
CA GLY A 119 -11.07 8.34 20.71
C GLY A 119 -12.36 7.97 19.98
N LEU A 120 -12.72 8.69 18.93
CA LEU A 120 -14.01 8.55 18.23
C LEU A 120 -13.88 7.97 16.81
N ALA A 121 -13.18 8.66 15.93
CA ALA A 121 -13.08 8.26 14.54
C ALA A 121 -11.86 7.39 14.30
N LYS A 122 -12.04 6.26 13.58
CA LYS A 122 -10.95 5.41 13.14
C LYS A 122 -10.38 5.92 11.81
N ARG A 123 -9.07 5.94 11.71
CA ARG A 123 -8.34 6.28 10.48
C ARG A 123 -7.18 5.34 10.26
N SER A 124 -6.78 5.21 9.00
CA SER A 124 -5.58 4.49 8.61
C SER A 124 -4.37 5.42 8.67
N ARG A 125 -3.30 4.98 9.32
CA ARG A 125 -1.99 5.64 9.28
C ARG A 125 -1.41 5.50 7.88
N ARG A 126 -0.86 6.56 7.32
CA ARG A 126 -0.17 6.51 6.03
C ARG A 126 1.09 5.64 6.16
N SER A 127 1.18 4.61 5.34
CA SER A 127 2.21 3.58 5.46
C SER A 127 2.36 2.79 4.17
N CYS A 128 3.52 2.17 3.99
CA CYS A 128 3.80 1.29 2.87
C CYS A 128 4.46 0.01 3.39
N PHE A 129 4.03 -1.14 2.87
CA PHE A 129 4.56 -2.46 3.22
C PHE A 129 4.92 -3.23 1.95
N LEU A 130 6.18 -3.64 1.84
CA LEU A 130 6.61 -4.57 0.79
C LEU A 130 6.39 -6.00 1.26
N LEU A 131 5.65 -6.77 0.47
CA LEU A 131 5.28 -8.15 0.78
C LEU A 131 5.85 -9.10 -0.28
N ASP A 132 6.38 -10.23 0.18
CA ASP A 132 6.80 -11.32 -0.69
C ASP A 132 5.68 -12.35 -0.92
N ALA A 133 5.99 -13.43 -1.65
CA ALA A 133 5.02 -14.49 -1.97
C ALA A 133 4.38 -15.14 -0.74
N ASP A 134 5.09 -15.16 0.39
CA ASP A 134 4.61 -15.72 1.66
C ASP A 134 3.88 -14.70 2.52
N ARG A 135 3.63 -13.50 2.02
CA ARG A 135 3.09 -12.36 2.76
C ARG A 135 4.02 -11.88 3.88
N THR A 136 5.30 -12.19 3.82
CA THR A 136 6.28 -11.68 4.77
C THR A 136 6.60 -10.23 4.46
N VAL A 137 6.57 -9.37 5.48
CA VAL A 137 6.95 -7.95 5.35
C VAL A 137 8.46 -7.87 5.18
N ARG A 138 8.90 -7.39 4.03
CA ARG A 138 10.32 -7.23 3.69
C ARG A 138 10.83 -5.81 3.89
N TYR A 139 9.95 -4.85 3.79
CA TYR A 139 10.23 -3.44 3.99
C TYR A 139 8.96 -2.76 4.49
N ARG A 140 9.11 -1.74 5.32
CA ARG A 140 7.98 -0.88 5.72
C ARG A 140 8.41 0.57 5.86
N TRP A 141 7.49 1.45 5.55
CA TRP A 141 7.56 2.87 5.86
C TRP A 141 6.28 3.27 6.60
N LEU A 142 6.43 4.01 7.69
CA LEU A 142 5.30 4.54 8.47
C LEU A 142 5.47 6.05 8.63
N SER A 143 4.37 6.79 8.49
CA SER A 143 4.36 8.20 8.83
C SER A 143 4.77 8.40 10.29
N GLN A 144 5.72 9.31 10.50
CA GLN A 144 6.24 9.65 11.83
C GLN A 144 5.61 10.92 12.42
N HIS A 145 4.64 11.50 11.74
CA HIS A 145 4.01 12.73 12.21
C HIS A 145 3.19 12.46 13.47
N TRP A 146 3.65 12.97 14.60
CA TRP A 146 3.09 12.64 15.92
C TRP A 146 1.67 13.19 16.16
N LEU A 147 1.34 14.33 15.54
CA LEU A 147 0.01 14.94 15.64
C LEU A 147 -0.97 14.39 14.62
N ASP A 148 -0.48 14.12 13.43
CA ASP A 148 -1.33 13.69 12.33
C ASP A 148 -0.56 12.70 11.43
N PRO A 149 -0.65 11.39 11.72
CA PRO A 149 0.06 10.38 10.93
C PRO A 149 -0.46 10.22 9.51
N THR A 150 -1.31 11.13 9.05
CA THR A 150 -1.75 11.18 7.65
C THR A 150 -1.03 12.24 6.82
N ARG A 151 -0.21 13.08 7.45
CA ARG A 151 0.42 14.23 6.78
C ARG A 151 1.70 13.92 6.01
N ASP A 152 2.51 12.97 6.49
CA ASP A 152 3.74 12.63 5.79
C ASP A 152 3.42 11.98 4.46
N VAL A 153 4.11 12.40 3.41
CA VAL A 153 4.04 11.76 2.10
C VAL A 153 5.19 10.76 2.00
N PRO A 154 4.93 9.51 1.56
CA PRO A 154 5.99 8.52 1.40
C PRO A 154 7.11 9.04 0.48
N PRO A 155 8.38 8.95 0.90
CA PRO A 155 9.51 9.40 0.08
C PRO A 155 9.79 8.38 -1.03
N VAL A 156 9.13 8.52 -2.18
CA VAL A 156 9.12 7.54 -3.27
C VAL A 156 10.52 7.15 -3.72
N GLY A 157 11.46 8.12 -3.81
CA GLY A 157 12.84 7.84 -4.19
C GLY A 157 13.58 6.97 -3.17
N GLU A 158 13.41 7.25 -1.87
CA GLU A 158 14.03 6.46 -0.80
C GLU A 158 13.42 5.05 -0.73
N ILE A 159 12.11 4.95 -0.91
CA ILE A 159 11.41 3.65 -0.97
C ILE A 159 11.92 2.83 -2.15
N HIS A 160 12.06 3.45 -3.31
CA HIS A 160 12.62 2.81 -4.50
C HIS A 160 14.02 2.24 -4.23
N GLU A 161 14.93 3.05 -3.68
CA GLU A 161 16.29 2.60 -3.36
C GLU A 161 16.28 1.44 -2.37
N ALA A 162 15.49 1.55 -1.31
CA ALA A 162 15.40 0.51 -0.28
C ALA A 162 14.84 -0.81 -0.83
N ILE A 163 13.87 -0.76 -1.73
CA ILE A 163 13.28 -1.94 -2.36
C ILE A 163 14.25 -2.53 -3.39
N ARG A 164 14.85 -1.68 -4.22
CA ARG A 164 15.82 -2.12 -5.23
C ARG A 164 16.98 -2.86 -4.59
N ASP A 165 17.55 -2.33 -3.52
CA ASP A 165 18.67 -2.98 -2.82
C ASP A 165 18.27 -4.36 -2.31
N ARG A 166 17.02 -4.57 -1.88
CA ARG A 166 16.52 -5.87 -1.45
C ARG A 166 16.26 -6.82 -2.60
N VAL A 167 15.69 -6.32 -3.70
CA VAL A 167 15.42 -7.12 -4.90
C VAL A 167 16.73 -7.57 -5.56
N ASP A 168 17.72 -6.66 -5.63
CA ASP A 168 19.02 -6.95 -6.26
C ASP A 168 19.93 -7.83 -5.41
N THR A 169 19.78 -7.79 -4.08
CA THR A 169 20.63 -8.56 -3.15
C THR A 169 20.05 -9.91 -2.78
N GLU A 170 18.75 -10.09 -2.95
CA GLU A 170 18.10 -11.37 -2.69
C GLU A 170 17.97 -12.15 -3.99
N GLU A 171 18.34 -13.43 -3.96
CA GLU A 171 18.10 -14.35 -5.06
C GLU A 171 16.58 -14.36 -5.38
N PRO A 172 16.18 -14.53 -6.64
CA PRO A 172 14.76 -14.56 -7.02
C PRO A 172 13.92 -15.48 -6.14
N ASP A 173 14.52 -16.57 -5.69
CA ASP A 173 13.85 -17.55 -4.82
C ASP A 173 13.50 -17.01 -3.44
N SER A 174 14.17 -15.96 -2.97
CA SER A 174 13.90 -15.39 -1.64
C SER A 174 12.56 -14.66 -1.57
N PHE A 175 12.00 -14.26 -2.71
CA PHE A 175 10.66 -13.71 -2.80
C PHE A 175 9.58 -14.78 -3.05
N GLY A 176 9.97 -16.05 -3.16
CA GLY A 176 9.03 -17.14 -3.42
C GLY A 176 8.47 -17.18 -4.84
N PHE A 177 8.99 -16.36 -5.73
CA PHE A 177 8.57 -16.31 -7.13
C PHE A 177 9.60 -17.02 -8.01
N GLY A 178 10.00 -18.21 -7.62
CA GLY A 178 10.90 -19.06 -8.40
C GLY A 178 10.31 -19.39 -9.77
N SER A 179 11.14 -19.41 -10.78
CA SER A 179 10.77 -19.75 -12.16
C SER A 179 10.29 -21.19 -12.31
#